data_6d2b39dd9d06a19c5f08e0df75ef0123
#
_entry.id   6d2b39dd9d06a19c5f08e0df75ef0123
#
_cell.length_a   1.000
_cell.length_b   1.000
_cell.length_c   1.000
_cell.angle_alpha   90.00
_cell.angle_beta   90.00
_cell.angle_gamma   90.00
#
_symmetry.space_group_name_H-M   'P 1'
#
loop_
_entity.id
_entity.type
_entity.pdbx_description
1 polymer ?
#
loop_
_entity_poly.entity_id
_entity_poly.type
_entity_poly.pdbx_seq_one_letter_code
_entity_poly.pdbx_strand_id
1 'polypeptide(L)'
;MRRIDFQHFNVYLSVSHKEARPMDVRETFADMIYNNVNGIKAHALALKIYESEGEADYTDDEVKLVRVIAERLCVPGFIDGLNEQLDNNPNNE
;
A
#
# COMPACT_ATOMS: atom_id res chain seq x y z
N MET A 1 6.11 -4.96 -13.52
CA MET A 1 6.32 -4.32 -12.22
C MET A 1 5.38 -3.16 -12.04
N ARG A 2 4.92 -2.95 -10.83
CA ARG A 2 4.01 -1.86 -10.51
C ARG A 2 4.66 -0.94 -9.50
N ARG A 3 4.34 0.34 -9.58
CA ARG A 3 4.89 1.34 -8.67
C ARG A 3 3.85 1.75 -7.65
N ILE A 4 4.28 1.80 -6.39
CA ILE A 4 3.45 2.30 -5.30
C ILE A 4 4.29 3.26 -4.48
N ASP A 5 3.70 4.37 -4.08
CA ASP A 5 4.34 5.37 -3.23
C ASP A 5 3.65 5.33 -1.86
N PHE A 6 4.28 4.67 -0.90
CA PHE A 6 3.76 4.62 0.46
C PHE A 6 4.19 5.83 1.30
N GLN A 7 5.14 6.61 0.81
CA GLN A 7 5.58 7.83 1.49
C GLN A 7 4.62 8.99 1.25
N HIS A 8 4.05 9.06 0.05
CA HIS A 8 3.08 10.10 -0.32
C HIS A 8 1.78 9.40 -0.73
N PHE A 9 1.03 8.99 0.29
CA PHE A 9 -0.13 8.12 0.11
C PHE A 9 -1.39 8.86 0.50
N ASN A 10 -2.40 8.85 -0.36
CA ASN A 10 -3.68 9.49 -0.08
C ASN A 10 -4.62 8.51 0.58
N VAL A 11 -5.08 8.84 1.78
CA VAL A 11 -6.11 8.09 2.48
C VAL A 11 -7.41 8.90 2.37
N TYR A 12 -8.42 8.31 1.75
CA TYR A 12 -9.70 8.99 1.58
C TYR A 12 -10.49 8.99 2.88
N LEU A 13 -11.09 10.14 3.18
CA LEU A 13 -11.81 10.34 4.44
C LEU A 13 -13.33 10.15 4.29
N SER A 14 -13.81 10.01 3.07
CA SER A 14 -15.24 9.82 2.82
C SER A 14 -15.49 8.96 1.59
N VAL A 15 -16.65 8.35 1.53
CA VAL A 15 -17.07 7.52 0.39
C VAL A 15 -17.11 8.31 -0.91
N SER A 16 -17.40 9.59 -0.81
CA SER A 16 -17.49 10.47 -1.99
C SER A 16 -16.14 10.84 -2.58
N HIS A 17 -15.03 10.53 -1.90
CA HIS A 17 -13.67 10.90 -2.30
C HIS A 17 -13.45 12.42 -2.41
N LYS A 18 -14.27 13.22 -1.73
CA LYS A 18 -14.10 14.68 -1.76
C LYS A 18 -12.92 15.14 -0.93
N GLU A 19 -12.56 14.37 0.08
CA GLU A 19 -11.44 14.69 0.95
C GLU A 19 -10.47 13.53 1.01
N ALA A 20 -9.21 13.83 0.77
CA ALA A 20 -8.13 12.87 0.92
C ALA A 20 -7.07 13.48 1.83
N ARG A 21 -6.46 12.66 2.67
CA ARG A 21 -5.39 13.07 3.56
C ARG A 21 -4.08 12.46 3.08
N PRO A 22 -3.12 13.27 2.62
CA PRO A 22 -1.81 12.72 2.25
C PRO A 22 -1.06 12.32 3.52
N MET A 23 -0.50 11.13 3.51
CA MET A 23 0.20 10.57 4.67
C MET A 23 1.40 9.74 4.23
N ASP A 24 2.39 9.69 5.11
CA ASP A 24 3.47 8.71 5.01
C ASP A 24 3.00 7.48 5.78
N VAL A 25 2.67 6.41 5.06
CA VAL A 25 2.13 5.20 5.69
C VAL A 25 3.15 4.06 5.74
N ARG A 26 4.41 4.33 5.39
CA ARG A 26 5.45 3.30 5.33
C ARG A 26 5.59 2.55 6.66
N GLU A 27 5.79 3.27 7.74
CA GLU A 27 5.98 2.64 9.05
C GLU A 27 4.70 1.96 9.53
N THR A 28 3.58 2.65 9.45
CA THR A 28 2.30 2.13 9.93
C THR A 28 1.91 0.85 9.19
N PHE A 29 2.00 0.86 7.88
CA PHE A 29 1.62 -0.31 7.08
C PHE A 29 2.62 -1.45 7.25
N ALA A 30 3.91 -1.14 7.27
CA ALA A 30 4.95 -2.15 7.48
C ALA A 30 4.81 -2.82 8.86
N ASP A 31 4.55 -2.04 9.89
CA ASP A 31 4.34 -2.58 11.24
C ASP A 31 3.07 -3.44 11.31
N MET A 32 2.03 -3.04 10.61
CA MET A 32 0.80 -3.81 10.53
C MET A 32 1.06 -5.19 9.90
N ILE A 33 1.82 -5.24 8.82
CA ILE A 33 2.20 -6.50 8.18
C ILE A 33 3.05 -7.33 9.14
N TYR A 34 4.05 -6.69 9.75
CA TYR A 34 4.98 -7.36 10.63
C TYR A 34 4.29 -8.01 11.82
N ASN A 35 3.28 -7.35 12.37
CA ASN A 35 2.60 -7.82 13.57
C ASN A 35 1.42 -8.76 13.31
N ASN A 36 0.89 -8.80 12.09
CA ASN A 36 -0.35 -9.51 11.82
C ASN A 36 -0.26 -10.56 10.71
N VAL A 37 0.80 -10.58 9.95
CA VAL A 37 0.92 -11.50 8.82
C VAL A 37 2.16 -12.37 8.99
N ASN A 38 1.97 -13.67 8.87
CA ASN A 38 3.06 -14.64 9.05
C ASN A 38 3.75 -14.92 7.71
N GLY A 39 5.01 -15.32 7.80
CA GLY A 39 5.76 -15.85 6.67
C GLY A 39 6.87 -14.93 6.19
N ILE A 40 7.85 -15.55 5.52
CA ILE A 40 9.04 -14.85 5.05
C ILE A 40 8.72 -13.81 4.00
N LYS A 41 7.78 -14.11 3.11
CA LYS A 41 7.40 -13.16 2.05
C LYS A 41 6.76 -11.90 2.62
N ALA A 42 5.92 -12.07 3.63
CA ALA A 42 5.30 -10.93 4.31
C ALA A 42 6.35 -10.11 5.05
N HIS A 43 7.28 -10.76 5.73
CA HIS A 43 8.36 -10.09 6.44
C HIS A 43 9.22 -9.27 5.47
N ALA A 44 9.61 -9.86 4.35
CA ALA A 44 10.42 -9.18 3.34
C ALA A 44 9.68 -7.99 2.74
N LEU A 45 8.37 -8.14 2.48
CA LEU A 45 7.54 -7.06 1.95
C LEU A 45 7.45 -5.91 2.95
N ALA A 46 7.24 -6.22 4.23
CA ALA A 46 7.17 -5.20 5.27
C ALA A 46 8.45 -4.37 5.31
N LEU A 47 9.60 -5.04 5.28
CA LEU A 47 10.88 -4.36 5.29
C LEU A 47 11.08 -3.49 4.04
N LYS A 48 10.70 -4.00 2.89
CA LYS A 48 10.79 -3.26 1.62
C LYS A 48 9.95 -1.99 1.66
N ILE A 49 8.72 -2.08 2.18
CA ILE A 49 7.84 -0.93 2.32
C ILE A 49 8.43 0.09 3.29
N TYR A 50 8.91 -0.38 4.43
CA TYR A 50 9.49 0.48 5.45
C TYR A 50 10.67 1.28 4.92
N GLU A 51 11.51 0.65 4.10
CA GLU A 51 12.71 1.27 3.55
C GLU A 51 12.49 2.02 2.25
N SER A 52 11.28 1.96 1.69
CA SER A 52 11.00 2.61 0.40
C SER A 52 11.03 4.13 0.49
N GLU A 53 11.41 4.77 -0.59
CA GLU A 53 11.40 6.23 -0.72
C GLU A 53 10.67 6.59 -2.00
N GLY A 54 9.64 7.43 -1.89
CA GLY A 54 8.83 7.80 -3.03
C GLY A 54 8.22 6.58 -3.73
N GLU A 55 8.13 6.65 -5.04
CA GLU A 55 7.65 5.52 -5.82
C GLU A 55 8.69 4.40 -5.84
N ALA A 56 8.26 3.20 -5.51
CA ALA A 56 9.10 2.01 -5.55
C ALA A 56 8.42 0.93 -6.38
N ASP A 57 9.22 0.06 -6.98
CA ASP A 57 8.71 -1.02 -7.83
C ASP A 57 8.38 -2.25 -6.99
N TYR A 58 7.21 -2.83 -7.25
CA TYR A 58 6.75 -4.06 -6.61
C TYR A 58 6.39 -5.09 -7.67
N THR A 59 6.73 -6.35 -7.41
CA THR A 59 6.35 -7.44 -8.30
C THR A 59 4.84 -7.68 -8.24
N ASP A 60 4.31 -8.42 -9.21
CA ASP A 60 2.88 -8.77 -9.22
C ASP A 60 2.50 -9.56 -7.98
N ASP A 61 3.36 -10.44 -7.51
CA ASP A 61 3.11 -11.21 -6.28
C ASP A 61 3.10 -10.30 -5.06
N GLU A 62 4.00 -9.33 -5.00
CA GLU A 62 4.03 -8.35 -3.91
C GLU A 62 2.76 -7.49 -3.92
N VAL A 63 2.31 -7.06 -5.10
CA VAL A 63 1.08 -6.28 -5.23
C VAL A 63 -0.14 -7.09 -4.76
N LYS A 64 -0.21 -8.36 -5.14
CA LYS A 64 -1.29 -9.23 -4.67
C LYS A 64 -1.31 -9.35 -3.15
N LEU A 65 -0.14 -9.52 -2.55
CA LEU A 65 -0.04 -9.63 -1.11
C LEU A 65 -0.44 -8.32 -0.43
N VAL A 66 0.01 -7.18 -0.96
CA VAL A 66 -0.40 -5.86 -0.45
C VAL A 66 -1.91 -5.71 -0.49
N ARG A 67 -2.55 -6.06 -1.62
CA ARG A 67 -4.01 -5.95 -1.75
C ARG A 67 -4.75 -6.82 -0.74
N VAL A 68 -4.33 -8.06 -0.58
CA VAL A 68 -4.96 -8.99 0.37
C VAL A 68 -4.84 -8.45 1.80
N ILE A 69 -3.66 -7.98 2.18
CA ILE A 69 -3.43 -7.42 3.50
C ILE A 69 -4.28 -6.17 3.72
N ALA A 70 -4.30 -5.27 2.75
CA ALA A 70 -5.07 -4.04 2.84
C ALA A 70 -6.56 -4.32 3.00
N GLU A 71 -7.09 -5.26 2.23
CA GLU A 71 -8.51 -5.62 2.29
C GLU A 71 -8.90 -6.20 3.63
N ARG A 72 -7.99 -6.89 4.29
CA ARG A 72 -8.27 -7.54 5.57
C ARG A 72 -8.04 -6.65 6.78
N LEU A 73 -7.06 -5.77 6.71
CA LEU A 73 -6.56 -5.06 7.89
C LEU A 73 -6.73 -3.55 7.82
N CYS A 74 -6.97 -2.99 6.65
CA CYS A 74 -7.04 -1.54 6.50
C CYS A 74 -8.46 -1.06 6.29
N VAL A 75 -8.67 0.22 6.60
CA VAL A 75 -9.96 0.86 6.36
C VAL A 75 -10.18 1.14 4.88
N PRO A 76 -11.45 1.26 4.43
CA PRO A 76 -11.74 1.49 3.01
C PRO A 76 -11.03 2.69 2.39
N GLY A 77 -10.81 3.76 3.13
CA GLY A 77 -10.11 4.93 2.61
C GLY A 77 -8.68 4.63 2.21
N PHE A 78 -8.00 3.74 2.94
CA PHE A 78 -6.67 3.28 2.58
C PHE A 78 -6.72 2.40 1.33
N ILE A 79 -7.68 1.49 1.27
CA ILE A 79 -7.85 0.60 0.11
C ILE A 79 -8.09 1.41 -1.16
N ASP A 80 -8.94 2.43 -1.07
CA ASP A 80 -9.24 3.29 -2.20
C ASP A 80 -8.00 4.07 -2.67
N GLY A 81 -7.20 4.55 -1.73
CA GLY A 81 -5.94 5.22 -2.06
C GLY A 81 -4.94 4.29 -2.74
N LEU A 82 -4.86 3.06 -2.28
CA LEU A 82 -4.01 2.05 -2.90
C LEU A 82 -4.46 1.74 -4.32
N ASN A 83 -5.75 1.52 -4.51
CA ASN A 83 -6.30 1.20 -5.83
C ASN A 83 -6.12 2.37 -6.80
N GLU A 84 -6.25 3.60 -6.32
CA GLU A 84 -6.00 4.77 -7.16
C GLU A 84 -4.59 4.78 -7.73
N GLN A 85 -3.59 4.50 -6.88
CA GLN A 85 -2.21 4.45 -7.36
C GLN A 85 -2.01 3.33 -8.37
N LEU A 86 -2.57 2.16 -8.10
CA LEU A 86 -2.41 1.02 -8.99
C LEU A 86 -3.14 1.21 -10.33
N ASP A 87 -4.32 1.79 -10.29
CA ASP A 87 -5.13 1.99 -11.50
C ASP A 87 -4.60 3.11 -12.38
N ASN A 88 -3.97 4.12 -11.79
CA ASN A 88 -3.45 5.28 -12.52
C ASN A 88 -2.02 5.11 -12.99
N ASN A 89 -1.37 3.99 -12.67
CA ASN A 89 0.01 3.75 -13.06
C ASN A 89 0.04 3.14 -14.47
N PRO A 90 0.63 3.83 -15.46
CA PRO A 90 0.62 3.34 -16.84
C PRO A 90 1.40 2.05 -17.04
N ASN A 91 2.23 1.66 -16.09
CA ASN A 91 2.99 0.42 -16.16
C ASN A 91 2.18 -0.81 -15.74
N ASN A 92 0.92 -0.63 -15.41
CA ASN A 92 0.04 -1.71 -14.97
C ASN A 92 -0.65 -2.44 -16.12
N GLU A 93 -0.33 -2.11 -17.30
CA GLU A 93 -0.92 -2.74 -18.48
C GLU A 93 -0.18 -4.00 -18.88
#